data_ee348713c0cdaa7fb9026ba578e1d5dd
#
_entry.id   ee348713c0cdaa7fb9026ba578e1d5dd
#
_cell.length_a   1.000
_cell.length_b   1.000
_cell.length_c   1.000
_cell.angle_alpha   90.00
_cell.angle_beta   90.00
_cell.angle_gamma   90.00
#
_symmetry.space_group_name_H-M   'P 1'
#
loop_
_entity.id
_entity.type
_entity.pdbx_description
1 polymer ?
#
loop_
_entity_poly.entity_id
_entity_poly.type
_entity_poly.pdbx_seq_one_letter_code
_entity_poly.pdbx_strand_id
1 'polypeptide(L)'
;MATGVLIKRVTSHGEDAKVLLPHIVELRALAVRQPGYISGETFFNLDHPEECLVISRWTTLEHWQQWMQDPRRIELDGNMEKHLGTKTEYNVYGIGLW
;
A
#
# COMPACT_ATOMS: atom_id res chain seq x y z
N MET A 1 2.40 -18.09 -8.08
CA MET A 1 3.69 -17.38 -7.95
C MET A 1 3.58 -16.37 -6.85
N ALA A 2 4.57 -16.33 -5.96
CA ALA A 2 4.61 -15.27 -4.95
C ALA A 2 4.64 -13.91 -5.62
N THR A 3 3.97 -12.95 -5.00
CA THR A 3 3.66 -11.66 -5.63
C THR A 3 4.17 -10.52 -4.77
N GLY A 4 4.88 -9.59 -5.38
CA GLY A 4 5.31 -8.35 -4.75
C GLY A 4 4.53 -7.19 -5.36
N VAL A 5 4.05 -6.28 -4.50
CA VAL A 5 3.28 -5.13 -4.96
C VAL A 5 3.93 -3.85 -4.46
N LEU A 6 4.19 -2.95 -5.38
CA LEU A 6 4.69 -1.61 -5.09
C LEU A 6 3.52 -0.64 -5.13
N ILE A 7 3.28 0.03 -4.01
CA ILE A 7 2.12 0.93 -3.85
C ILE A 7 2.67 2.34 -3.59
N LYS A 8 2.50 3.20 -4.57
CA LYS A 8 3.02 4.57 -4.50
C LYS A 8 1.87 5.55 -4.28
N ARG A 9 2.05 6.44 -3.30
CA ARG A 9 1.11 7.53 -3.00
C ARG A 9 1.86 8.83 -2.92
N VAL A 10 1.31 9.86 -3.54
CA VAL A 10 1.88 11.21 -3.52
C VAL A 10 0.82 12.14 -2.92
N THR A 11 1.17 12.85 -1.85
CA THR A 11 0.26 13.78 -1.18
C THR A 11 0.12 15.07 -1.98
N SER A 12 -1.00 15.77 -1.74
CA SER A 12 -1.30 17.03 -2.42
C SER A 12 -0.69 18.23 -1.69
N HIS A 13 -0.48 19.31 -2.45
CA HIS A 13 -0.10 20.63 -1.92
C HIS A 13 1.16 20.63 -1.06
N GLY A 14 2.13 19.76 -1.39
CA GLY A 14 3.40 19.71 -0.65
C GLY A 14 3.29 19.12 0.75
N GLU A 15 2.17 18.49 1.09
CA GLU A 15 1.97 17.85 2.39
C GLU A 15 2.98 16.70 2.56
N ASP A 16 3.57 16.59 3.75
CA ASP A 16 4.48 15.50 4.05
C ASP A 16 3.71 14.17 4.08
N ALA A 17 4.23 13.16 3.37
CA ALA A 17 3.57 11.86 3.26
C ALA A 17 3.43 11.14 4.61
N LYS A 18 4.14 11.55 5.66
CA LYS A 18 3.99 10.98 7.00
C LYS A 18 2.60 11.18 7.59
N VAL A 19 1.82 12.12 7.06
CA VAL A 19 0.41 12.29 7.47
C VAL A 19 -0.42 11.05 7.15
N LEU A 20 0.05 10.21 6.23
CA LEU A 20 -0.63 8.97 5.86
C LEU A 20 -0.36 7.82 6.84
N LEU A 21 0.64 7.95 7.73
CA LEU A 21 1.03 6.85 8.63
C LEU A 21 -0.13 6.27 9.45
N PRO A 22 -1.00 7.06 10.08
CA PRO A 22 -2.12 6.48 10.83
C PRO A 22 -3.02 5.59 9.96
N HIS A 23 -3.26 6.00 8.72
CA HIS A 23 -4.07 5.23 7.77
C HIS A 23 -3.36 3.97 7.31
N ILE A 24 -2.04 4.07 7.05
CA ILE A 24 -1.23 2.93 6.63
C ILE A 24 -1.15 1.89 7.74
N VAL A 25 -1.02 2.32 9.00
CA VAL A 25 -1.01 1.43 10.16
C VAL A 25 -2.34 0.67 10.27
N GLU A 26 -3.47 1.33 10.09
CA GLU A 26 -4.79 0.69 10.11
C GLU A 26 -4.93 -0.33 8.98
N LEU A 27 -4.51 0.04 7.77
CA LEU A 27 -4.53 -0.89 6.63
C LEU A 27 -3.67 -2.12 6.90
N ARG A 28 -2.47 -1.92 7.43
CA ARG A 28 -1.56 -3.03 7.74
C ARG A 28 -2.11 -3.93 8.82
N ALA A 29 -2.77 -3.39 9.83
CA ALA A 29 -3.40 -4.18 10.89
C ALA A 29 -4.47 -5.14 10.33
N LEU A 30 -5.17 -4.74 9.27
CA LEU A 30 -6.10 -5.61 8.57
C LEU A 30 -5.38 -6.56 7.63
N ALA A 31 -4.39 -6.06 6.88
CA ALA A 31 -3.67 -6.85 5.88
C ALA A 31 -2.97 -8.07 6.49
N VAL A 32 -2.36 -7.92 7.66
CA VAL A 32 -1.64 -9.02 8.32
C VAL A 32 -2.54 -10.22 8.66
N ARG A 33 -3.85 -9.99 8.71
CA ARG A 33 -4.84 -11.05 9.00
C ARG A 33 -5.34 -11.74 7.74
N GLN A 34 -4.97 -11.24 6.58
CA GLN A 34 -5.50 -11.77 5.33
C GLN A 34 -4.75 -13.02 4.91
N PRO A 35 -5.46 -14.00 4.31
CA PRO A 35 -4.79 -15.18 3.74
C PRO A 35 -3.73 -14.74 2.73
N GLY A 36 -2.57 -15.35 2.82
CA GLY A 36 -1.50 -15.12 1.86
C GLY A 36 -0.62 -13.90 2.10
N TYR A 37 -0.94 -13.06 3.09
CA TYR A 37 -0.06 -11.94 3.43
C TYR A 37 1.28 -12.43 3.99
N ILE A 38 2.38 -11.92 3.46
CA ILE A 38 3.73 -12.28 3.91
C ILE A 38 4.37 -11.14 4.67
N SER A 39 4.46 -9.95 4.05
CA SER A 39 5.13 -8.81 4.66
C SER A 39 4.71 -7.51 4.00
N GLY A 40 4.94 -6.41 4.71
CA GLY A 40 4.75 -5.08 4.17
C GLY A 40 5.75 -4.12 4.81
N GLU A 41 6.29 -3.22 3.99
CA GLU A 41 7.22 -2.20 4.43
C GLU A 41 6.78 -0.86 3.87
N THR A 42 6.99 0.20 4.65
CA THR A 42 6.66 1.57 4.25
C THR A 42 7.93 2.39 4.18
N PHE A 43 8.11 3.08 3.05
CA PHE A 43 9.25 3.94 2.79
C PHE A 43 8.76 5.36 2.49
N PHE A 44 9.48 6.35 2.99
CA PHE A 44 9.27 7.74 2.64
C PHE A 44 10.44 8.21 1.78
N ASN A 45 10.13 8.89 0.67
CA ASN A 45 11.15 9.40 -0.23
C ASN A 45 11.87 10.57 0.47
N LEU A 46 13.19 10.44 0.66
CA LEU A 46 13.97 11.45 1.37
C LEU A 46 14.19 12.73 0.53
N ASP A 47 14.17 12.58 -0.80
CA ASP A 47 14.31 13.71 -1.72
C ASP A 47 12.98 14.38 -2.04
N HIS A 48 11.88 13.63 -1.92
CA HIS A 48 10.53 14.10 -2.20
C HIS A 48 9.62 13.70 -1.04
N PRO A 49 9.56 14.48 0.04
CA PRO A 49 8.83 14.11 1.26
C PRO A 49 7.33 13.86 1.07
N GLU A 50 6.77 14.33 -0.03
CA GLU A 50 5.37 14.11 -0.39
C GLU A 50 5.08 12.70 -0.91
N GLU A 51 6.12 11.91 -1.15
CA GLU A 51 5.96 10.57 -1.72
C GLU A 51 6.21 9.48 -0.71
N CYS A 52 5.32 8.50 -0.69
CA CYS A 52 5.46 7.29 0.12
C CYS A 52 5.31 6.05 -0.75
N LEU A 53 6.11 5.03 -0.45
CA LEU A 53 6.09 3.75 -1.15
C LEU A 53 5.87 2.63 -0.13
N VAL A 54 4.87 1.79 -0.39
CA VAL A 54 4.66 0.56 0.37
C VAL A 54 5.01 -0.61 -0.52
N ILE A 55 5.81 -1.54 0.01
CA ILE A 55 6.10 -2.79 -0.67
C ILE A 55 5.44 -3.89 0.14
N SER A 56 4.51 -4.62 -0.47
CA SER A 56 3.84 -5.74 0.17
C SER A 56 4.06 -7.03 -0.60
N ARG A 57 4.15 -8.15 0.14
CA ARG A 57 4.39 -9.46 -0.46
C ARG A 57 3.28 -10.42 -0.06
N TRP A 58 2.87 -11.23 -1.02
CA TRP A 58 1.74 -12.15 -0.92
C TRP A 58 2.12 -13.51 -1.50
N THR A 59 1.56 -14.58 -0.95
CA THR A 59 1.89 -15.93 -1.42
C THR A 59 1.43 -16.17 -2.85
N THR A 60 0.30 -15.57 -3.26
CA THR A 60 -0.21 -15.68 -4.62
C THR A 60 -0.82 -14.36 -5.09
N LEU A 61 -0.93 -14.21 -6.39
CA LEU A 61 -1.64 -13.08 -7.00
C LEU A 61 -3.10 -13.04 -6.54
N GLU A 62 -3.74 -14.20 -6.45
CA GLU A 62 -5.14 -14.30 -6.07
C GLU A 62 -5.39 -13.76 -4.65
N HIS A 63 -4.49 -14.00 -3.71
CA HIS A 63 -4.60 -13.45 -2.37
C HIS A 63 -4.53 -11.92 -2.37
N TRP A 64 -3.62 -11.36 -3.17
CA TRP A 64 -3.55 -9.91 -3.37
C TRP A 64 -4.85 -9.36 -3.97
N GLN A 65 -5.38 -10.01 -5.00
CA GLN A 65 -6.61 -9.60 -5.65
C GLN A 65 -7.81 -9.63 -4.71
N GLN A 66 -7.89 -10.64 -3.84
CA GLN A 66 -8.93 -10.72 -2.81
C GLN A 66 -8.82 -9.56 -1.82
N TRP A 67 -7.60 -9.23 -1.39
CA TRP A 67 -7.36 -8.10 -0.50
C TRP A 67 -7.81 -6.79 -1.14
N MET A 68 -7.56 -6.60 -2.42
CA MET A 68 -7.98 -5.40 -3.13
C MET A 68 -9.49 -5.22 -3.15
N GLN A 69 -10.25 -6.29 -2.99
CA GLN A 69 -11.71 -6.26 -2.99
C GLN A 69 -12.31 -6.20 -1.58
N ASP A 70 -11.50 -6.28 -0.53
CA ASP A 70 -11.99 -6.22 0.84
C ASP A 70 -12.63 -4.85 1.13
N PRO A 71 -13.92 -4.81 1.53
CA PRO A 71 -14.63 -3.55 1.76
C PRO A 71 -13.97 -2.67 2.83
N ARG A 72 -13.35 -3.27 3.84
CA ARG A 72 -12.67 -2.52 4.91
C ARG A 72 -11.43 -1.84 4.37
N ARG A 73 -10.68 -2.52 3.50
CA ARG A 73 -9.52 -1.91 2.82
C ARG A 73 -9.98 -0.73 1.96
N ILE A 74 -11.03 -0.91 1.19
CA ILE A 74 -11.57 0.14 0.30
C ILE A 74 -11.97 1.36 1.11
N GLU A 75 -12.65 1.16 2.24
CA GLU A 75 -13.06 2.26 3.13
C GLU A 75 -11.85 3.01 3.70
N LEU A 76 -10.86 2.27 4.23
CA LEU A 76 -9.66 2.87 4.80
C LEU A 76 -8.82 3.59 3.75
N ASP A 77 -8.71 3.02 2.57
CA ASP A 77 -7.99 3.65 1.47
C ASP A 77 -8.71 4.93 1.04
N GLY A 78 -10.03 4.92 1.03
CA GLY A 78 -10.85 6.10 0.78
C GLY A 78 -10.58 7.23 1.75
N ASN A 79 -10.28 6.93 3.02
CA ASN A 79 -9.94 7.95 4.02
C ASN A 79 -8.61 8.65 3.73
N MET A 80 -7.71 8.00 2.99
CA MET A 80 -6.46 8.62 2.56
C MET A 80 -6.61 9.52 1.34
N GLU A 81 -7.63 9.29 0.52
CA GLU A 81 -7.78 9.98 -0.78
C GLU A 81 -7.77 11.50 -0.66
N LYS A 82 -8.32 12.05 0.45
CA LYS A 82 -8.36 13.49 0.67
C LYS A 82 -6.96 14.12 0.79
N HIS A 83 -5.93 13.31 1.10
CA HIS A 83 -4.55 13.76 1.20
C HIS A 83 -3.77 13.55 -0.09
N LEU A 84 -4.34 12.85 -1.06
CA LEU A 84 -3.61 12.46 -2.27
C LEU A 84 -3.80 13.48 -3.38
N GLY A 85 -2.70 13.83 -4.03
CA GLY A 85 -2.71 14.71 -5.20
C GLY A 85 -2.90 13.94 -6.51
N THR A 86 -2.68 12.63 -6.47
CA THR A 86 -2.83 11.73 -7.60
C THR A 86 -3.49 10.44 -7.12
N LYS A 87 -3.90 9.59 -8.07
CA LYS A 87 -4.39 8.25 -7.72
C LYS A 87 -3.26 7.41 -7.15
N THR A 88 -3.60 6.50 -6.24
CA THR A 88 -2.65 5.49 -5.77
C THR A 88 -2.20 4.65 -6.96
N GLU A 89 -0.88 4.49 -7.10
CA GLU A 89 -0.29 3.72 -8.18
C GLU A 89 0.11 2.33 -7.66
N TYR A 90 -0.43 1.31 -8.31
CA TYR A 90 -0.13 -0.09 -7.97
C TYR A 90 0.66 -0.72 -9.11
N ASN A 91 1.82 -1.32 -8.76
CA ASN A 91 2.59 -2.13 -9.71
C ASN A 91 2.74 -3.52 -9.12
N VAL A 92 2.27 -4.53 -9.83
CA VAL A 92 2.19 -5.90 -9.35
C VAL A 92 3.19 -6.77 -10.10
N TYR A 93 4.05 -7.45 -9.37
CA TYR A 93 5.13 -8.27 -9.92
C TYR A 93 5.07 -9.70 -9.38
N GLY A 94 5.38 -10.65 -10.23
CA GLY A 94 5.68 -12.00 -9.75
C GLY A 94 7.10 -12.03 -9.20
N ILE A 95 7.29 -12.64 -8.02
CA ILE A 95 8.63 -12.76 -7.43
C ILE A 95 9.32 -13.99 -8.03
N GLY A 96 10.36 -13.75 -8.82
CA GLY A 96 11.11 -14.81 -9.47
C GLY A 96 12.27 -15.34 -8.64
N LEU A 97 12.85 -14.49 -7.76
CA LEU A 97 13.98 -14.84 -6.91
C LEU A 97 13.93 -13.99 -5.64
N TRP A 98 14.10 -14.63 -4.50
CA TRP A 98 14.12 -13.94 -3.19
C TRP A 98 15.57 -13.57 -2.82
#